data_e618a4c9ff54a5292b09a1d011abbafd
#
_entry.id   e618a4c9ff54a5292b09a1d011abbafd
#
_cell.length_a   1.000
_cell.length_b   1.000
_cell.length_c   1.000
_cell.angle_alpha   90.00
_cell.angle_beta   90.00
_cell.angle_gamma   90.00
#
_symmetry.space_group_name_H-M   'P 1'
#
loop_
_entity.id
_entity.type
_entity.pdbx_description
1 polymer ?
#
loop_
_entity_poly.entity_id
_entity_poly.type
_entity_poly.pdbx_seq_one_letter_code
_entity_poly.pdbx_strand_id
1 'polypeptide(L)'
;EIAYPVLPYISADDARQQLEWLAGQSNNPSMQAVARLRLAGLLLDQKQYDAALGQLNNAPAAFAALFADRRGDILAAQGKRDEARAAWQSAIDGLGTANPLTQVVQLKLDALSGA
;
A
#
# COMPACT_ATOMS: atom_id res chain seq x y z
N GLU A 1 -28.19 9.32 30.50
CA GLU A 1 -27.77 8.45 29.39
C GLU A 1 -26.89 9.20 28.40
N ILE A 2 -25.70 8.67 28.22
CA ILE A 2 -24.74 9.33 27.32
C ILE A 2 -24.87 8.73 25.94
N ALA A 3 -25.29 9.54 24.98
CA ALA A 3 -25.32 9.12 23.58
C ALA A 3 -23.99 9.48 22.94
N TYR A 4 -23.25 8.49 22.51
CA TYR A 4 -22.04 8.74 21.74
C TYR A 4 -22.39 9.10 20.31
N PRO A 5 -21.76 10.13 19.76
CA PRO A 5 -21.99 10.44 18.35
C PRO A 5 -21.56 9.25 17.50
N VAL A 6 -22.46 8.78 16.65
CA VAL A 6 -22.13 7.73 15.70
C VAL A 6 -21.42 8.42 14.54
N LEU A 7 -20.14 8.04 14.32
CA LEU A 7 -19.43 8.54 13.17
C LEU A 7 -20.11 8.02 11.91
N PRO A 8 -20.30 8.87 10.91
CA PRO A 8 -20.93 8.43 9.67
C PRO A 8 -20.09 7.33 9.04
N TYR A 9 -20.74 6.26 8.63
CA TYR A 9 -20.07 5.20 7.88
C TYR A 9 -19.62 5.75 6.52
N ILE A 10 -18.33 5.60 6.22
CA ILE A 10 -17.79 5.98 4.92
C ILE A 10 -17.71 4.71 4.09
N SER A 11 -18.44 4.67 2.98
CA SER A 11 -18.41 3.54 2.07
C SER A 11 -17.04 3.45 1.40
N ALA A 12 -16.70 2.25 0.89
CA ALA A 12 -15.46 2.04 0.15
C ALA A 12 -15.38 2.97 -1.06
N ASP A 13 -16.49 3.21 -1.74
CA ASP A 13 -16.53 4.11 -2.90
C ASP A 13 -16.25 5.56 -2.49
N ASP A 14 -16.82 6.02 -1.38
CA ASP A 14 -16.57 7.37 -0.88
C ASP A 14 -15.11 7.53 -0.45
N ALA A 15 -14.56 6.53 0.23
CA ALA A 15 -13.16 6.52 0.64
C ALA A 15 -12.26 6.57 -0.59
N ARG A 16 -12.58 5.80 -1.64
CA ARG A 16 -11.82 5.81 -2.89
C ARG A 16 -11.82 7.19 -3.53
N GLN A 17 -12.98 7.83 -3.62
CA GLN A 17 -13.09 9.16 -4.21
C GLN A 17 -12.27 10.19 -3.45
N GLN A 18 -12.31 10.17 -2.12
CA GLN A 18 -11.50 11.07 -1.30
C GLN A 18 -10.01 10.85 -1.51
N LEU A 19 -9.58 9.59 -1.57
CA LEU A 19 -8.18 9.25 -1.78
C LEU A 19 -7.71 9.62 -3.19
N GLU A 20 -8.57 9.43 -4.19
CA GLU A 20 -8.27 9.84 -5.57
C GLU A 20 -8.05 11.36 -5.64
N TRP A 21 -8.89 12.10 -4.95
CA TRP A 21 -8.74 13.55 -4.90
C TRP A 21 -7.42 13.96 -4.25
N LEU A 22 -7.11 13.37 -3.08
CA LEU A 22 -5.85 13.65 -2.39
C LEU A 22 -4.63 13.24 -3.21
N ALA A 23 -4.71 12.12 -3.91
CA ALA A 23 -3.63 11.64 -4.76
C ALA A 23 -3.35 12.58 -5.93
N GLY A 24 -4.34 13.39 -6.32
CA GLY A 24 -4.19 14.37 -7.39
C GLY A 24 -3.66 15.72 -6.93
N GLN A 25 -3.49 15.95 -5.62
CA GLN A 25 -3.02 17.25 -5.12
C GLN A 25 -1.52 17.43 -5.36
N SER A 26 -1.16 18.36 -6.22
CA SER A 26 0.23 18.58 -6.61
C SER A 26 1.01 19.43 -5.62
N ASN A 27 0.35 20.10 -4.68
CA ASN A 27 0.99 21.03 -3.76
C ASN A 27 1.49 20.38 -2.47
N ASN A 28 1.25 19.08 -2.27
CA ASN A 28 1.71 18.35 -1.09
C ASN A 28 2.13 16.93 -1.48
N PRO A 29 3.40 16.76 -1.91
CA PRO A 29 3.88 15.45 -2.38
C PRO A 29 3.80 14.34 -1.35
N SER A 30 4.02 14.65 -0.06
CA SER A 30 3.92 13.64 0.99
C SER A 30 2.49 13.15 1.17
N MET A 31 1.52 14.07 1.15
CA MET A 31 0.12 13.71 1.25
C MET A 31 -0.34 12.90 0.03
N GLN A 32 0.12 13.28 -1.16
CA GLN A 32 -0.14 12.50 -2.37
C GLN A 32 0.37 11.07 -2.23
N ALA A 33 1.60 10.91 -1.74
CA ALA A 33 2.22 9.59 -1.60
C ALA A 33 1.43 8.72 -0.62
N VAL A 34 1.04 9.27 0.53
CA VAL A 34 0.22 8.54 1.51
C VAL A 34 -1.14 8.17 0.92
N ALA A 35 -1.77 9.10 0.22
CA ALA A 35 -3.07 8.84 -0.43
C ALA A 35 -2.96 7.73 -1.47
N ARG A 36 -1.90 7.73 -2.27
CA ARG A 36 -1.66 6.69 -3.27
C ARG A 36 -1.46 5.31 -2.64
N LEU A 37 -0.71 5.24 -1.51
CA LEU A 37 -0.52 3.99 -0.78
C LEU A 37 -1.85 3.44 -0.26
N ARG A 38 -2.67 4.29 0.34
CA ARG A 38 -3.97 3.89 0.87
C ARG A 38 -4.93 3.50 -0.23
N LEU A 39 -4.92 4.25 -1.33
CA LEU A 39 -5.76 3.95 -2.49
C LEU A 39 -5.37 2.60 -3.08
N ALA A 40 -4.08 2.33 -3.21
CA ALA A 40 -3.61 1.03 -3.70
C ALA A 40 -4.08 -0.11 -2.78
N GLY A 41 -4.05 0.09 -1.46
CA GLY A 41 -4.56 -0.90 -0.51
C GLY A 41 -6.05 -1.14 -0.64
N LEU A 42 -6.82 -0.07 -0.82
CA LEU A 42 -8.27 -0.19 -1.01
C LEU A 42 -8.61 -0.90 -2.31
N LEU A 43 -7.92 -0.57 -3.39
CA LEU A 43 -8.11 -1.21 -4.68
C LEU A 43 -7.71 -2.69 -4.64
N LEU A 44 -6.66 -3.02 -3.88
CA LEU A 44 -6.28 -4.41 -3.63
C LEU A 44 -7.42 -5.17 -2.93
N ASP A 45 -8.01 -4.58 -1.90
CA ASP A 45 -9.13 -5.20 -1.18
C ASP A 45 -10.34 -5.43 -2.10
N GLN A 46 -10.52 -4.56 -3.09
CA GLN A 46 -11.57 -4.69 -4.09
C GLN A 46 -11.18 -5.59 -5.27
N LYS A 47 -10.00 -6.20 -5.20
CA LYS A 47 -9.45 -7.08 -6.25
C LYS A 47 -9.23 -6.36 -7.58
N GLN A 48 -9.03 -5.05 -7.55
CA GLN A 48 -8.71 -4.25 -8.72
C GLN A 48 -7.20 -4.08 -8.82
N TYR A 49 -6.53 -5.15 -9.20
CA TYR A 49 -5.07 -5.27 -9.09
C TYR A 49 -4.34 -4.31 -10.02
N ASP A 50 -4.76 -4.20 -11.27
CA ASP A 50 -4.08 -3.32 -12.23
C ASP A 50 -4.22 -1.85 -11.82
N ALA A 51 -5.40 -1.45 -11.36
CA ALA A 51 -5.62 -0.10 -10.87
C ALA A 51 -4.78 0.17 -9.61
N ALA A 52 -4.67 -0.83 -8.73
CA ALA A 52 -3.85 -0.74 -7.52
C ALA A 52 -2.37 -0.53 -7.88
N LEU A 53 -1.84 -1.34 -8.79
CA LEU A 53 -0.46 -1.20 -9.25
C LEU A 53 -0.22 0.16 -9.91
N GLY A 54 -1.20 0.66 -10.65
CA GLY A 54 -1.11 1.97 -11.30
C GLY A 54 -0.89 3.11 -10.32
N GLN A 55 -1.37 3.00 -9.09
CA GLN A 55 -1.15 4.02 -8.06
C GLN A 55 0.28 4.03 -7.55
N LEU A 56 1.05 2.98 -7.79
CA LEU A 56 2.38 2.82 -7.23
C LEU A 56 3.50 3.16 -8.22
N ASN A 57 3.16 3.66 -9.39
CA ASN A 57 4.15 4.09 -10.36
C ASN A 57 4.82 5.40 -9.91
N ASN A 58 6.10 5.56 -10.24
CA ASN A 58 6.84 6.79 -9.96
C ASN A 58 6.82 7.14 -8.45
N ALA A 59 7.25 6.20 -7.63
CA ALA A 59 7.30 6.40 -6.19
C ALA A 59 8.23 7.54 -5.82
N PRO A 60 7.80 8.48 -4.96
CA PRO A 60 8.74 9.45 -4.40
C PRO A 60 9.83 8.74 -3.62
N ALA A 61 11.06 9.24 -3.69
CA ALA A 61 12.21 8.57 -3.08
C ALA A 61 12.01 8.26 -1.58
N ALA A 62 11.42 9.20 -0.85
CA ALA A 62 11.18 9.02 0.59
C ALA A 62 10.17 7.91 0.89
N PHE A 63 9.37 7.51 -0.08
CA PHE A 63 8.32 6.50 0.10
C PHE A 63 8.60 5.23 -0.72
N ALA A 64 9.76 5.14 -1.36
CA ALA A 64 10.06 4.05 -2.29
C ALA A 64 9.91 2.67 -1.65
N ALA A 65 10.39 2.50 -0.42
CA ALA A 65 10.31 1.23 0.28
C ALA A 65 8.85 0.86 0.62
N LEU A 66 8.05 1.83 1.05
CA LEU A 66 6.64 1.59 1.37
C LEU A 66 5.84 1.25 0.11
N PHE A 67 6.16 1.90 -1.02
CA PHE A 67 5.54 1.59 -2.30
C PHE A 67 5.93 0.18 -2.76
N ALA A 68 7.18 -0.22 -2.55
CA ALA A 68 7.65 -1.56 -2.90
C ALA A 68 6.93 -2.63 -2.06
N ASP A 69 6.75 -2.40 -0.77
CA ASP A 69 6.00 -3.31 0.10
C ASP A 69 4.56 -3.49 -0.40
N ARG A 70 3.87 -2.38 -0.68
CA ARG A 70 2.49 -2.43 -1.18
C ARG A 70 2.41 -3.15 -2.53
N ARG A 71 3.39 -2.91 -3.40
CA ARG A 71 3.47 -3.60 -4.69
C ARG A 71 3.60 -5.10 -4.49
N GLY A 72 4.42 -5.53 -3.54
CA GLY A 72 4.56 -6.94 -3.20
C GLY A 72 3.25 -7.57 -2.76
N ASP A 73 2.46 -6.84 -1.94
CA ASP A 73 1.15 -7.31 -1.49
C ASP A 73 0.21 -7.58 -2.68
N ILE A 74 0.19 -6.65 -3.63
CA ILE A 74 -0.68 -6.77 -4.82
C ILE A 74 -0.22 -7.92 -5.71
N LEU A 75 1.08 -8.01 -5.97
CA LEU A 75 1.63 -9.07 -6.82
C LEU A 75 1.42 -10.44 -6.20
N ALA A 76 1.55 -10.56 -4.88
CA ALA A 76 1.27 -11.82 -4.18
C ALA A 76 -0.20 -12.21 -4.32
N ALA A 77 -1.12 -11.25 -4.22
CA ALA A 77 -2.54 -11.49 -4.40
C ALA A 77 -2.87 -11.95 -5.83
N GLN A 78 -2.09 -11.50 -6.81
CA GLN A 78 -2.23 -11.93 -8.20
C GLN A 78 -1.59 -13.31 -8.47
N GLY A 79 -0.90 -13.89 -7.48
CA GLY A 79 -0.19 -15.15 -7.65
C GLY A 79 1.17 -15.01 -8.33
N LYS A 80 1.66 -13.78 -8.49
CA LYS A 80 2.95 -13.51 -9.13
C LYS A 80 4.07 -13.57 -8.08
N ARG A 81 4.41 -14.79 -7.67
CA ARG A 81 5.27 -15.02 -6.50
C ARG A 81 6.67 -14.46 -6.65
N ASP A 82 7.30 -14.63 -7.80
CA ASP A 82 8.67 -14.16 -8.01
C ASP A 82 8.75 -12.63 -8.02
N GLU A 83 7.78 -11.99 -8.67
CA GLU A 83 7.69 -10.54 -8.68
C GLU A 83 7.39 -9.98 -7.29
N ALA A 84 6.51 -10.65 -6.54
CA ALA A 84 6.19 -10.25 -5.17
C ALA A 84 7.43 -10.35 -4.27
N ARG A 85 8.18 -11.44 -4.42
CA ARG A 85 9.43 -11.64 -3.67
C ARG A 85 10.41 -10.51 -3.94
N ALA A 86 10.60 -10.16 -5.20
CA ALA A 86 11.50 -9.08 -5.60
C ALA A 86 11.06 -7.73 -5.03
N ALA A 87 9.76 -7.45 -5.04
CA ALA A 87 9.22 -6.20 -4.50
C ALA A 87 9.43 -6.11 -2.99
N TRP A 88 9.13 -7.19 -2.25
CA TRP A 88 9.33 -7.21 -0.80
C TRP A 88 10.81 -7.16 -0.42
N GLN A 89 11.68 -7.81 -1.20
CA GLN A 89 13.12 -7.70 -0.96
C GLN A 89 13.60 -6.26 -1.16
N SER A 90 13.12 -5.58 -2.18
CA SER A 90 13.40 -4.17 -2.41
C SER A 90 12.92 -3.31 -1.24
N ALA A 91 11.75 -3.61 -0.68
CA ALA A 91 11.23 -2.90 0.49
C ALA A 91 12.15 -3.08 1.71
N ILE A 92 12.58 -4.31 1.97
CA ILE A 92 13.49 -4.62 3.08
C ILE A 92 14.80 -3.83 2.92
N ASP A 93 15.37 -3.84 1.73
CA ASP A 93 16.62 -3.15 1.45
C ASP A 93 16.47 -1.64 1.69
N GLY A 94 15.34 -1.07 1.32
CA GLY A 94 15.07 0.35 1.50
C GLY A 94 14.72 0.76 2.93
N LEU A 95 14.04 -0.12 3.68
CA LEU A 95 13.67 0.16 5.07
C LEU A 95 14.85 0.04 6.02
N GLY A 96 15.74 -0.91 5.79
CA GLY A 96 16.89 -1.17 6.64
C GLY A 96 16.54 -2.00 7.88
N THR A 97 17.58 -2.48 8.57
CA THR A 97 17.43 -3.43 9.67
C THR A 97 16.82 -2.83 10.93
N ALA A 98 16.94 -1.51 11.12
CA ALA A 98 16.45 -0.84 12.31
C ALA A 98 14.95 -0.53 12.26
N ASN A 99 14.33 -0.62 11.10
CA ASN A 99 12.91 -0.28 10.94
C ASN A 99 12.04 -1.48 11.32
N PRO A 100 11.09 -1.31 12.27
CA PRO A 100 10.20 -2.42 12.65
C PRO A 100 9.40 -3.02 11.50
N LEU A 101 9.09 -2.23 10.47
CA LEU A 101 8.37 -2.73 9.28
C LEU A 101 9.17 -3.77 8.51
N THR A 102 10.50 -3.74 8.61
CA THR A 102 11.35 -4.73 7.97
C THR A 102 10.99 -6.14 8.40
N GLN A 103 10.71 -6.34 9.69
CA GLN A 103 10.32 -7.64 10.21
C GLN A 103 8.96 -8.09 9.66
N VAL A 104 8.03 -7.14 9.51
CA VAL A 104 6.71 -7.44 8.93
C VAL A 104 6.86 -7.91 7.48
N VAL A 105 7.67 -7.20 6.70
CA VAL A 105 7.90 -7.57 5.29
C VAL A 105 8.65 -8.90 5.21
N GLN A 106 9.59 -9.14 6.13
CA GLN A 106 10.31 -10.42 6.17
C GLN A 106 9.36 -11.59 6.44
N LEU A 107 8.37 -11.40 7.32
CA LEU A 107 7.36 -12.42 7.58
C LEU A 107 6.53 -12.73 6.32
N LYS A 108 6.16 -11.70 5.55
CA LYS A 108 5.45 -11.89 4.29
C LYS A 108 6.30 -12.70 3.31
N LEU A 109 7.58 -12.38 3.23
CA LEU A 109 8.53 -13.05 2.34
C LEU A 109 8.70 -14.51 2.75
N ASP A 110 8.86 -14.78 4.04
CA ASP A 110 8.99 -16.13 4.58
C ASP A 110 7.73 -16.96 4.33
N ALA A 111 6.56 -16.38 4.50
CA ALA A 111 5.29 -17.05 4.25
C ALA A 111 5.16 -17.45 2.76
N LEU A 112 5.63 -16.61 1.86
CA LEU A 112 5.63 -16.89 0.43
C LEU A 112 6.55 -18.06 0.09
N SER A 113 7.70 -18.14 0.76
CA SER A 113 8.71 -19.18 0.51
C SER A 113 8.38 -20.49 1.22
N GLY A 114 7.69 -20.45 2.35
CA GLY A 114 7.39 -21.62 3.15
C GLY A 114 6.14 -22.39 2.73
N ALA A 115 5.44 -21.92 1.76
CA ALA A 115 4.19 -22.56 1.31
C ALA A 115 4.42 -23.80 0.47
#